data_21355bfe88480408fdc7384a911f580e
#
_entry.id   21355bfe88480408fdc7384a911f580e
#
_cell.length_a   1.000
_cell.length_b   1.000
_cell.length_c   1.000
_cell.angle_alpha   90.00
_cell.angle_beta   90.00
_cell.angle_gamma   90.00
#
_symmetry.space_group_name_H-M   'P 1'
#
loop_
_entity.id
_entity.type
_entity.pdbx_description
1 polymer ?
#
loop_
_entity_poly.entity_id
_entity_poly.type
_entity_poly.pdbx_seq_one_letter_code
_entity_poly.pdbx_strand_id
1 'polypeptide(L)' 'MIEVIVGAIRLEAQDIHSFELFRADGAALPSFEPGAHIDLHLPNGLVRQYSLCGPAERPRHYRIA' A
#
# COMPACT_ATOMS: atom_id res chain seq x y z
N MET A 1 1.00 10.68 -10.03
CA MET A 1 1.42 10.08 -8.76
C MET A 1 0.31 10.25 -7.75
N ILE A 2 0.00 9.21 -6.99
CA ILE A 2 -1.08 9.25 -6.00
C ILE A 2 -0.46 9.45 -4.63
N GLU A 3 -1.01 10.40 -3.87
CA GLU A 3 -0.59 10.65 -2.51
C GLU A 3 -1.35 9.71 -1.56
N VAL A 4 -0.61 8.99 -0.72
CA VAL A 4 -1.20 8.03 0.22
C VAL A 4 -0.72 8.29 1.64
N ILE A 5 -1.51 7.80 2.60
CA ILE A 5 -1.16 7.84 4.02
C ILE A 5 -1.18 6.41 4.56
N VAL A 6 -0.39 6.17 5.60
CA VAL A 6 -0.41 4.90 6.31
C VAL A 6 -1.56 4.95 7.30
N GLY A 7 -2.61 4.16 7.04
CA GLY A 7 -3.81 4.14 7.88
C GLY A 7 -3.76 3.08 8.97
N ALA A 8 -2.98 2.01 8.78
CA ALA A 8 -2.86 0.95 9.77
C ALA A 8 -1.54 0.20 9.59
N ILE A 9 -1.01 -0.29 10.70
CA ILE A 9 0.16 -1.16 10.73
C ILE A 9 -0.24 -2.39 11.52
N ARG A 10 0.01 -3.58 10.94
CA ARG A 10 -0.35 -4.85 11.59
C ARG A 10 0.88 -5.72 11.75
N LEU A 11 0.99 -6.37 12.88
CA LEU A 11 2.01 -7.41 13.10
C LEU A 11 1.44 -8.73 12.58
N GLU A 12 1.99 -9.22 11.48
CA GLU A 12 1.53 -10.47 10.85
C GLU A 12 2.25 -11.69 11.44
N ALA A 13 3.54 -11.52 11.76
CA ALA A 13 4.36 -12.55 12.38
C ALA A 13 5.53 -11.84 13.05
N GLN A 14 6.39 -12.62 13.75
CA GLN A 14 7.57 -12.04 14.38
C GLN A 14 8.41 -11.32 13.31
N ASP A 15 8.69 -10.03 13.54
CA ASP A 15 9.48 -9.17 12.67
C ASP A 15 8.87 -8.93 11.28
N ILE A 16 7.60 -9.30 11.07
CA ILE A 16 6.90 -9.05 9.82
C ILE A 16 5.68 -8.17 10.10
N HIS A 17 5.66 -7.00 9.47
CA HIS A 17 4.55 -6.05 9.57
C HIS A 17 3.93 -5.85 8.20
N SER A 18 2.62 -5.68 8.17
CA SER A 18 1.92 -5.19 6.98
C SER A 18 1.44 -3.78 7.23
N PHE A 19 1.32 -3.03 6.13
CA PHE A 19 0.89 -1.63 6.17
C PHE A 19 -0.32 -1.48 5.26
N GLU A 20 -1.30 -0.70 5.72
CA GLU A 20 -2.45 -0.34 4.90
C GLU A 20 -2.30 1.11 4.47
N LEU A 21 -2.31 1.32 3.14
CA LEU A 21 -2.13 2.64 2.53
C LEU A 21 -3.45 3.11 1.97
N PHE A 22 -3.87 4.31 2.33
CA PHE A 22 -5.10 4.94 1.87
C PHE A 22 -4.77 6.17 1.04
N ARG A 23 -5.60 6.49 0.05
CA ARG A 23 -5.46 7.76 -0.65
C ARG A 23 -5.70 8.90 0.33
N ALA A 24 -4.88 9.94 0.21
CA ALA A 24 -4.98 11.10 1.09
C ALA A 24 -6.34 11.80 0.97
N ASP A 25 -6.97 11.72 -0.20
CA ASP A 25 -8.29 12.33 -0.45
C ASP A 25 -9.47 11.43 -0.07
N GLY A 26 -9.21 10.22 0.44
CA GLY A 26 -10.25 9.28 0.84
C GLY A 26 -10.91 8.51 -0.29
N ALA A 27 -10.52 8.73 -1.53
CA ALA A 27 -11.08 8.02 -2.67
C ALA A 27 -10.55 6.59 -2.77
N ALA A 28 -11.19 5.77 -3.60
CA ALA A 28 -10.71 4.43 -3.89
C ALA A 28 -9.41 4.49 -4.66
N LEU A 29 -8.55 3.50 -4.45
CA LEU A 29 -7.30 3.35 -5.19
C LEU A 29 -7.54 2.59 -6.50
N PRO A 30 -6.63 2.71 -7.49
CA PRO A 30 -6.75 1.94 -8.72
C PRO A 30 -6.78 0.44 -8.45
N SER A 31 -7.54 -0.29 -9.26
CA SER A 31 -7.53 -1.75 -9.23
C SER A 31 -6.16 -2.27 -9.68
N PHE A 32 -5.80 -3.47 -9.23
CA PHE A 32 -4.53 -4.09 -9.61
C PHE A 32 -4.72 -5.57 -9.89
N GLU A 33 -3.77 -6.17 -10.59
CA GLU A 33 -3.77 -7.60 -10.87
C GLU A 33 -2.98 -8.35 -9.80
N PRO A 34 -3.31 -9.62 -9.54
CA PRO A 34 -2.50 -10.45 -8.63
C PRO A 34 -1.03 -10.44 -9.03
N GLY A 35 -0.15 -10.26 -8.06
CA GLY A 35 1.29 -10.16 -8.31
C GLY A 35 1.77 -8.76 -8.65
N ALA A 36 0.89 -7.77 -8.73
CA ALA A 36 1.28 -6.38 -8.97
C ALA A 36 2.12 -5.83 -7.82
N HIS A 37 2.93 -4.84 -8.13
CA HIS A 37 3.72 -4.13 -7.12
C HIS A 37 3.70 -2.65 -7.41
N ILE A 38 4.08 -1.87 -6.41
CA ILE A 38 4.13 -0.41 -6.48
C ILE A 38 5.49 0.10 -6.08
N ASP A 39 5.82 1.30 -6.56
CA ASP A 39 6.97 2.05 -6.08
C ASP A 39 6.45 3.08 -5.07
N LEU A 40 6.90 2.97 -3.84
CA LEU A 40 6.52 3.90 -2.78
C LEU A 40 7.61 4.96 -2.65
N HIS A 41 7.24 6.21 -2.91
CA HIS A 41 8.14 7.35 -2.80
C HIS A 41 8.07 7.91 -1.39
N LEU A 42 9.18 7.83 -0.67
CA LEU A 42 9.26 8.26 0.72
C LEU A 42 9.67 9.73 0.82
N PRO A 43 9.32 10.40 1.93
CA PRO A 43 9.65 11.83 2.09
C PRO A 43 11.14 12.14 2.03
N ASN A 44 12.00 11.16 2.35
CA ASN A 44 13.46 11.35 2.30
C ASN A 44 14.06 11.17 0.90
N GLY A 45 13.21 11.01 -0.13
CA GLY A 45 13.65 10.84 -1.51
C GLY A 45 13.95 9.41 -1.90
N LEU A 46 13.83 8.45 -0.99
CA LEU A 46 14.02 7.04 -1.32
C LEU A 46 12.78 6.47 -2.00
N VAL A 47 12.99 5.50 -2.88
CA VAL A 47 11.91 4.76 -3.52
C VAL A 47 12.05 3.29 -3.12
N ARG A 48 10.94 2.70 -2.68
CA ARG A 48 10.89 1.29 -2.28
C ARG A 48 9.80 0.58 -3.07
N GLN A 49 10.09 -0.62 -3.52
CA GLN A 49 9.13 -1.44 -4.23
C GLN A 49 8.49 -2.44 -3.29
N TYR A 50 7.16 -2.53 -3.34
CA TYR A 50 6.38 -3.44 -2.51
C TYR A 50 5.37 -4.20 -3.36
N SER A 51 5.17 -5.48 -3.03
CA SER A 51 4.09 -6.27 -3.63
C SER A 51 2.77 -5.92 -2.98
N LEU A 52 1.72 -5.83 -3.79
CA LEU A 52 0.38 -5.57 -3.31
C LEU A 52 -0.30 -6.87 -2.92
N CYS A 53 -1.04 -6.85 -1.82
CA CYS A 53 -1.87 -7.96 -1.37
C CYS A 53 -3.23 -7.44 -0.94
N GLY A 54 -4.18 -8.36 -0.74
CA GLY A 54 -5.55 -8.01 -0.38
C GLY A 54 -6.44 -7.81 -1.60
N PRO A 55 -7.63 -7.20 -1.41
CA PRO A 55 -8.59 -7.02 -2.50
C PRO A 55 -8.02 -6.20 -3.65
N ALA A 56 -8.23 -6.66 -4.88
CA ALA A 56 -7.61 -6.08 -6.07
C ALA A 56 -8.55 -5.16 -6.84
N GLU A 57 -9.87 -5.28 -6.68
CA GLU A 57 -10.85 -4.49 -7.41
C GLU A 57 -11.28 -3.27 -6.62
N ARG A 58 -10.97 -2.08 -7.16
CA ARG A 58 -11.34 -0.78 -6.58
C ARG A 58 -11.13 -0.73 -5.07
N PRO A 59 -9.94 -1.09 -4.57
CA PRO A 59 -9.72 -1.20 -3.13
C PRO A 59 -9.75 0.17 -2.47
N ARG A 60 -10.23 0.21 -1.22
CA ARG A 60 -10.16 1.41 -0.40
C ARG A 60 -8.77 1.65 0.14
N HIS A 61 -7.97 0.60 0.22
CA HIS A 61 -6.59 0.69 0.67
C HIS A 61 -5.76 -0.37 -0.04
N TYR A 62 -4.46 -0.12 -0.13
CA TYR A 62 -3.48 -1.13 -0.54
C TYR A 62 -2.84 -1.71 0.71
N ARG A 63 -2.61 -3.01 0.71
CA ARG A 63 -1.84 -3.66 1.77
C ARG A 63 -0.50 -4.10 1.21
N ILE A 64 0.57 -3.75 1.93
CA ILE A 64 1.94 -4.14 1.58
C ILE A 64 2.60 -4.80 2.80
N ALA A 65 3.58 -5.62 2.55
CA ALA A 65 4.29 -6.31 3.62
C ALA A 65 5.81 -6.26 3.40
#